data_503ecaff2f74363ee90dc183b98866cb
#
_entry.id   503ecaff2f74363ee90dc183b98866cb
#
_cell.length_a   1.000
_cell.length_b   1.000
_cell.length_c   1.000
_cell.angle_alpha   90.00
_cell.angle_beta   90.00
_cell.angle_gamma   90.00
#
_symmetry.space_group_name_H-M   'P 1'
#
loop_
_entity.id
_entity.type
_entity.pdbx_description
1 polymer ?
#
loop_
_entity_poly.entity_id
_entity_poly.type
_entity_poly.pdbx_seq_one_letter_code
_entity_poly.pdbx_strand_id
1 'polypeptide(L)'
;RSTLKAEISSGQAPDLVVMEGASDFDTFGDMIEDLSDQPWVEHIYENNVSDCKVGDAIVGAPSGVVCYGLLYNKAVFEACGIDGSTLKSYDDIDAAFGKVQDAIDAGELADQFPDLEAVVSLPAAESWVLANHGANPAIQAEFGTAFETYEAKSLDFKYADALKDYIDLMVKYSPDADKPEALVGVDYDSAMGGSFCIGKTAVIQMGQWVAPVIDEI
;
A
#
# COMPACT_ATOMS: atom_id res chain seq x y z
N ARG A 1 -16.01 8.28 -9.04
CA ARG A 1 -17.08 7.28 -9.36
C ARG A 1 -18.46 7.93 -9.43
N SER A 2 -18.88 8.71 -8.44
CA SER A 2 -20.19 9.40 -8.45
C SER A 2 -20.35 10.34 -9.64
N THR A 3 -19.33 11.11 -9.98
CA THR A 3 -19.29 12.00 -11.14
C THR A 3 -19.45 11.21 -12.43
N LEU A 4 -18.70 10.13 -12.62
CA LEU A 4 -18.80 9.26 -13.81
C LEU A 4 -20.21 8.68 -13.97
N LYS A 5 -20.83 8.19 -12.89
CA LYS A 5 -22.23 7.70 -12.94
C LYS A 5 -23.20 8.80 -13.38
N ALA A 6 -23.01 10.03 -12.93
CA ALA A 6 -23.85 11.15 -13.32
C ALA A 6 -23.65 11.53 -14.80
N GLU A 7 -22.41 11.56 -15.29
CA GLU A 7 -22.09 11.80 -16.71
C GLU A 7 -22.70 10.75 -17.62
N ILE A 8 -22.54 9.46 -17.27
CA ILE A 8 -23.15 8.36 -18.00
C ILE A 8 -24.68 8.50 -18.03
N SER A 9 -25.29 8.79 -16.87
CA SER A 9 -26.75 8.93 -16.77
C SER A 9 -27.31 10.12 -17.55
N SER A 10 -26.48 11.14 -17.78
CA SER A 10 -26.83 12.33 -18.59
C SER A 10 -26.52 12.17 -20.10
N GLY A 11 -26.00 11.03 -20.52
CA GLY A 11 -25.58 10.78 -21.91
C GLY A 11 -24.28 11.48 -22.30
N GLN A 12 -23.46 11.84 -21.32
CA GLN A 12 -22.16 12.53 -21.51
C GLN A 12 -21.01 11.63 -21.00
N ALA A 13 -21.10 10.32 -21.23
CA ALA A 13 -20.06 9.39 -20.86
C ALA A 13 -18.74 9.74 -21.58
N PRO A 14 -17.60 9.71 -20.87
CA PRO A 14 -16.30 9.83 -21.51
C PRO A 14 -15.99 8.57 -22.33
N ASP A 15 -15.16 8.71 -23.38
CA ASP A 15 -14.72 7.59 -24.22
C ASP A 15 -13.74 6.65 -23.47
N LEU A 16 -12.98 7.17 -22.52
CA LEU A 16 -12.00 6.42 -21.72
C LEU A 16 -12.18 6.74 -20.23
N VAL A 17 -12.12 5.70 -19.39
CA VAL A 17 -12.23 5.84 -17.95
C VAL A 17 -11.17 5.01 -17.25
N VAL A 18 -10.72 5.46 -16.08
CA VAL A 18 -9.86 4.66 -15.21
C VAL A 18 -10.73 3.76 -14.35
N MET A 19 -10.46 2.45 -14.40
CA MET A 19 -11.08 1.42 -13.57
C MET A 19 -10.09 0.95 -12.51
N GLU A 20 -10.57 0.73 -11.30
CA GLU A 20 -9.74 0.35 -10.14
C GLU A 20 -9.92 -1.10 -9.72
N GLY A 21 -10.62 -1.90 -10.52
CA GLY A 21 -10.76 -3.33 -10.28
C GLY A 21 -12.16 -3.90 -10.52
N ALA A 22 -12.38 -5.11 -10.02
CA ALA A 22 -13.56 -5.93 -10.30
C ALA A 22 -14.90 -5.24 -10.04
N SER A 23 -15.00 -4.42 -8.99
CA SER A 23 -16.24 -3.67 -8.67
C SER A 23 -16.62 -2.62 -9.71
N ASP A 24 -15.64 -2.07 -10.43
CA ASP A 24 -15.90 -1.13 -11.51
C ASP A 24 -16.35 -1.86 -12.77
N PHE A 25 -15.73 -2.99 -13.08
CA PHE A 25 -16.17 -3.84 -14.19
C PHE A 25 -17.61 -4.34 -14.00
N ASP A 26 -17.99 -4.74 -12.78
CA ASP A 26 -19.36 -5.12 -12.45
C ASP A 26 -20.34 -3.93 -12.60
N THR A 27 -19.92 -2.74 -12.16
CA THR A 27 -20.75 -1.53 -12.22
C THR A 27 -20.99 -1.02 -13.65
N PHE A 28 -19.96 -1.11 -14.52
CA PHE A 28 -19.98 -0.51 -15.85
C PHE A 28 -19.95 -1.54 -16.99
N GLY A 29 -20.07 -2.85 -16.67
CA GLY A 29 -19.88 -3.95 -17.60
C GLY A 29 -20.67 -3.87 -18.91
N ASP A 30 -21.91 -3.39 -18.85
CA ASP A 30 -22.76 -3.23 -20.04
C ASP A 30 -22.28 -2.11 -21.00
N MET A 31 -21.29 -1.30 -20.59
CA MET A 31 -20.78 -0.16 -21.34
C MET A 31 -19.31 -0.32 -21.71
N ILE A 32 -18.69 -1.43 -21.31
CA ILE A 32 -17.28 -1.70 -21.56
C ILE A 32 -17.16 -2.53 -22.84
N GLU A 33 -16.24 -2.14 -23.72
CA GLU A 33 -15.99 -2.83 -24.97
C GLU A 33 -14.96 -3.96 -24.79
N ASP A 34 -15.13 -5.05 -25.54
CA ASP A 34 -14.11 -6.10 -25.65
C ASP A 34 -12.94 -5.61 -26.51
N LEU A 35 -11.77 -5.49 -25.90
CA LEU A 35 -10.54 -5.01 -26.50
C LEU A 35 -9.58 -6.16 -26.84
N SER A 36 -10.02 -7.41 -26.82
CA SER A 36 -9.15 -8.58 -26.99
C SER A 36 -8.46 -8.63 -28.36
N ASP A 37 -9.02 -7.97 -29.39
CA ASP A 37 -8.45 -7.89 -30.75
C ASP A 37 -7.46 -6.74 -30.96
N GLN A 38 -7.22 -5.94 -29.91
CA GLN A 38 -6.36 -4.77 -30.04
C GLN A 38 -4.87 -5.16 -30.14
N PRO A 39 -4.09 -4.49 -31.02
CA PRO A 39 -2.69 -4.86 -31.28
C PRO A 39 -1.76 -4.77 -30.07
N TRP A 40 -2.09 -3.96 -29.08
CA TRP A 40 -1.29 -3.83 -27.85
C TRP A 40 -1.43 -5.01 -26.90
N VAL A 41 -2.47 -5.84 -27.03
CA VAL A 41 -2.74 -6.99 -26.14
C VAL A 41 -1.55 -7.97 -26.13
N GLU A 42 -0.94 -8.24 -27.28
CA GLU A 42 0.22 -9.13 -27.39
C GLU A 42 1.50 -8.60 -26.73
N HIS A 43 1.53 -7.31 -26.37
CA HIS A 43 2.68 -6.65 -25.76
C HIS A 43 2.55 -6.48 -24.23
N ILE A 44 1.45 -6.91 -23.65
CA ILE A 44 1.22 -6.83 -22.19
C ILE A 44 1.66 -8.13 -21.53
N TYR A 45 2.31 -8.02 -20.37
CA TYR A 45 2.61 -9.19 -19.55
C TYR A 45 1.33 -9.89 -19.11
N GLU A 46 1.30 -11.21 -19.20
CA GLU A 46 0.13 -12.04 -18.88
C GLU A 46 -0.46 -11.74 -17.50
N ASN A 47 0.37 -11.54 -16.48
CA ASN A 47 -0.08 -11.20 -15.13
C ASN A 47 -0.82 -9.86 -15.05
N ASN A 48 -0.48 -8.90 -15.92
CA ASN A 48 -1.14 -7.59 -15.94
C ASN A 48 -2.46 -7.63 -16.73
N VAL A 49 -2.58 -8.56 -17.67
CA VAL A 49 -3.83 -8.76 -18.42
C VAL A 49 -4.90 -9.41 -17.55
N SER A 50 -4.52 -10.28 -16.61
CA SER A 50 -5.46 -11.00 -15.75
C SER A 50 -6.41 -10.05 -15.00
N ASP A 51 -5.91 -8.90 -14.56
CA ASP A 51 -6.68 -7.89 -13.82
C ASP A 51 -7.61 -7.05 -14.71
N CYS A 52 -7.48 -7.18 -16.03
CA CYS A 52 -8.29 -6.48 -17.03
C CYS A 52 -9.28 -7.41 -17.75
N LYS A 53 -9.47 -8.65 -17.26
CA LYS A 53 -10.39 -9.63 -17.87
C LYS A 53 -11.70 -9.69 -17.15
N VAL A 54 -12.79 -9.79 -17.95
CA VAL A 54 -14.12 -10.20 -17.50
C VAL A 54 -14.51 -11.42 -18.33
N GLY A 55 -14.53 -12.58 -17.73
CA GLY A 55 -14.62 -13.84 -18.45
C GLY A 55 -13.42 -14.02 -19.39
N ASP A 56 -13.67 -14.22 -20.69
CA ASP A 56 -12.63 -14.34 -21.70
C ASP A 56 -12.25 -13.00 -22.35
N ALA A 57 -13.03 -11.95 -22.15
CA ALA A 57 -12.84 -10.64 -22.78
C ALA A 57 -11.80 -9.81 -22.01
N ILE A 58 -10.91 -9.14 -22.74
CA ILE A 58 -10.02 -8.10 -22.21
C ILE A 58 -10.77 -6.77 -22.33
N VAL A 59 -11.11 -6.17 -21.21
CA VAL A 59 -11.99 -4.98 -21.16
C VAL A 59 -11.26 -3.71 -20.72
N GLY A 60 -9.94 -3.76 -20.62
CA GLY A 60 -9.13 -2.62 -20.25
C GLY A 60 -7.65 -2.79 -20.62
N ALA A 61 -6.96 -1.67 -20.75
CA ALA A 61 -5.52 -1.61 -20.88
C ALA A 61 -4.90 -1.31 -19.51
N PRO A 62 -3.98 -2.15 -18.98
CA PRO A 62 -3.30 -1.83 -17.73
C PRO A 62 -2.43 -0.59 -17.92
N SER A 63 -2.68 0.46 -17.13
CA SER A 63 -1.97 1.73 -17.22
C SER A 63 -0.59 1.71 -16.53
N GLY A 64 -0.31 0.69 -15.73
CA GLY A 64 0.95 0.51 -15.03
C GLY A 64 0.80 -0.48 -13.87
N VAL A 65 1.95 -0.83 -13.28
CA VAL A 65 2.02 -1.62 -12.07
C VAL A 65 2.42 -0.71 -10.93
N VAL A 66 1.61 -0.68 -9.89
CA VAL A 66 1.87 0.09 -8.68
C VAL A 66 2.28 -0.88 -7.58
N CYS A 67 3.47 -0.62 -7.00
CA CYS A 67 3.98 -1.40 -5.89
C CYS A 67 3.89 -0.60 -4.59
N TYR A 68 3.59 -1.28 -3.49
CA TYR A 68 3.65 -0.72 -2.15
C TYR A 68 4.36 -1.69 -1.20
N GLY A 69 4.86 -1.15 -0.10
CA GLY A 69 5.62 -1.91 0.89
C GLY A 69 6.14 -1.00 1.99
N LEU A 70 7.16 -1.45 2.69
CA LEU A 70 7.87 -0.66 3.69
C LEU A 70 8.98 0.13 3.00
N LEU A 71 8.83 1.46 2.95
CA LEU A 71 9.90 2.37 2.56
C LEU A 71 10.70 2.72 3.82
N TYR A 72 12.03 2.73 3.72
CA TYR A 72 12.88 3.00 4.87
C TYR A 72 14.00 3.98 4.54
N ASN A 73 14.41 4.75 5.52
CA ASN A 73 15.59 5.59 5.44
C ASN A 73 16.85 4.72 5.53
N LYS A 74 17.50 4.56 4.39
CA LYS A 74 18.68 3.69 4.26
C LYS A 74 19.81 4.12 5.18
N ALA A 75 20.04 5.44 5.35
CA ALA A 75 21.12 5.95 6.18
C ALA A 75 20.90 5.63 7.67
N VAL A 76 19.66 5.67 8.15
CA VAL A 76 19.33 5.26 9.53
C VAL A 76 19.61 3.77 9.73
N PHE A 77 19.18 2.93 8.78
CA PHE A 77 19.41 1.47 8.85
C PHE A 77 20.91 1.15 8.81
N GLU A 78 21.68 1.78 7.92
CA GLU A 78 23.12 1.60 7.84
C GLU A 78 23.84 2.06 9.11
N ALA A 79 23.42 3.16 9.74
CA ALA A 79 23.97 3.62 11.02
C ALA A 79 23.74 2.58 12.13
N CYS A 80 22.62 1.84 12.08
CA CYS A 80 22.35 0.71 12.96
C CYS A 80 23.02 -0.61 12.51
N GLY A 81 23.79 -0.61 11.42
CA GLY A 81 24.38 -1.83 10.86
C GLY A 81 23.35 -2.83 10.34
N ILE A 82 22.27 -2.34 9.72
CA ILE A 82 21.19 -3.13 9.12
C ILE A 82 21.26 -2.99 7.60
N ASP A 83 21.30 -4.11 6.90
CA ASP A 83 21.06 -4.15 5.45
C ASP A 83 19.59 -4.48 5.18
N GLY A 84 18.79 -3.49 4.84
CA GLY A 84 17.35 -3.66 4.59
C GLY A 84 17.04 -4.63 3.45
N SER A 85 17.97 -4.84 2.50
CA SER A 85 17.79 -5.79 1.39
C SER A 85 17.78 -7.25 1.83
N THR A 86 18.26 -7.54 3.03
CA THR A 86 18.32 -8.89 3.61
C THR A 86 17.08 -9.29 4.41
N LEU A 87 16.22 -8.33 4.74
CA LEU A 87 15.01 -8.57 5.52
C LEU A 87 13.96 -9.30 4.65
N LYS A 88 13.53 -10.49 5.08
CA LYS A 88 12.65 -11.36 4.29
C LYS A 88 11.48 -11.95 5.08
N SER A 89 11.50 -11.83 6.39
CA SER A 89 10.48 -12.37 7.27
C SER A 89 9.99 -11.32 8.25
N TYR A 90 8.87 -11.59 8.89
CA TYR A 90 8.38 -10.78 10.01
C TYR A 90 9.45 -10.63 11.09
N ASP A 91 10.08 -11.73 11.50
CA ASP A 91 11.09 -11.74 12.55
C ASP A 91 12.32 -10.90 12.18
N ASP A 92 12.74 -10.91 10.90
CA ASP A 92 13.84 -10.05 10.44
C ASP A 92 13.47 -8.57 10.56
N ILE A 93 12.24 -8.23 10.20
CA ILE A 93 11.74 -6.83 10.23
C ILE A 93 11.56 -6.37 11.69
N ASP A 94 10.94 -7.18 12.55
CA ASP A 94 10.78 -6.85 13.97
C ASP A 94 12.14 -6.67 14.67
N ALA A 95 13.10 -7.55 14.39
CA ALA A 95 14.46 -7.42 14.92
C ALA A 95 15.17 -6.17 14.41
N ALA A 96 15.00 -5.82 13.12
CA ALA A 96 15.57 -4.61 12.54
C ALA A 96 14.96 -3.35 13.17
N PHE A 97 13.62 -3.30 13.28
CA PHE A 97 12.92 -2.18 13.90
C PHE A 97 13.28 -2.03 15.38
N GLY A 98 13.38 -3.15 16.12
CA GLY A 98 13.83 -3.15 17.51
C GLY A 98 15.23 -2.55 17.67
N LYS A 99 16.15 -2.91 16.77
CA LYS A 99 17.51 -2.37 16.79
C LYS A 99 17.56 -0.86 16.52
N VAL A 100 16.73 -0.35 15.61
CA VAL A 100 16.61 1.09 15.37
C VAL A 100 16.00 1.78 16.59
N GLN A 101 14.94 1.21 17.18
CA GLN A 101 14.30 1.77 18.37
C GLN A 101 15.27 1.83 19.55
N ASP A 102 16.02 0.74 19.81
CA ASP A 102 17.02 0.70 20.86
C ASP A 102 18.09 1.80 20.69
N ALA A 103 18.51 2.05 19.44
CA ALA A 103 19.48 3.09 19.13
C ALA A 103 18.91 4.52 19.31
N ILE A 104 17.62 4.71 19.00
CA ILE A 104 16.90 5.97 19.29
C ILE A 104 16.85 6.19 20.80
N ASP A 105 16.40 5.21 21.57
CA ASP A 105 16.22 5.28 23.02
C ASP A 105 17.57 5.51 23.75
N ALA A 106 18.65 4.94 23.22
CA ALA A 106 20.01 5.14 23.73
C ALA A 106 20.63 6.49 23.32
N GLY A 107 19.99 7.24 22.40
CA GLY A 107 20.52 8.51 21.87
C GLY A 107 21.70 8.33 20.92
N GLU A 108 21.98 7.11 20.45
CA GLU A 108 23.13 6.81 19.58
C GLU A 108 23.01 7.42 18.19
N LEU A 109 21.79 7.73 17.76
CA LEU A 109 21.49 8.32 16.45
C LEU A 109 21.37 9.86 16.47
N ALA A 110 21.34 10.49 17.66
CA ALA A 110 20.99 11.91 17.84
C ALA A 110 21.94 12.89 17.11
N ASP A 111 23.22 12.56 16.99
CA ASP A 111 24.18 13.42 16.30
C ASP A 111 23.98 13.45 14.77
N GLN A 112 23.53 12.34 14.19
CA GLN A 112 23.33 12.21 12.74
C GLN A 112 21.87 12.46 12.31
N PHE A 113 20.93 12.12 13.17
CA PHE A 113 19.49 12.19 12.93
C PHE A 113 18.79 12.86 14.12
N PRO A 114 19.01 14.18 14.34
CA PRO A 114 18.57 14.88 15.56
C PRO A 114 17.04 14.93 15.71
N ASP A 115 16.29 14.79 14.61
CA ASP A 115 14.84 14.87 14.62
C ASP A 115 14.17 13.47 14.65
N LEU A 116 14.96 12.38 14.65
CA LEU A 116 14.43 11.02 14.62
C LEU A 116 13.82 10.64 15.98
N GLU A 117 12.50 10.48 16.00
CA GLU A 117 11.69 10.27 17.21
C GLU A 117 11.21 8.82 17.37
N ALA A 118 10.96 8.11 16.24
CA ALA A 118 10.44 6.74 16.23
C ALA A 118 10.83 5.99 14.96
N VAL A 119 10.56 4.69 14.92
CA VAL A 119 10.88 3.89 13.74
C VAL A 119 9.83 4.06 12.65
N VAL A 120 8.53 3.95 12.98
CA VAL A 120 7.46 3.83 11.99
C VAL A 120 6.54 5.04 11.98
N SER A 121 6.25 5.55 10.79
CA SER A 121 5.11 6.44 10.56
C SER A 121 3.94 5.64 9.98
N LEU A 122 2.77 5.69 10.65
CA LEU A 122 1.57 4.97 10.24
C LEU A 122 0.40 5.93 10.01
N PRO A 123 0.01 6.19 8.75
CA PRO A 123 -1.14 7.03 8.43
C PRO A 123 -2.46 6.26 8.63
N ALA A 124 -2.83 6.00 9.90
CA ALA A 124 -3.98 5.17 10.23
C ALA A 124 -5.34 5.87 10.06
N ALA A 125 -5.35 7.19 9.81
CA ALA A 125 -6.56 7.89 9.36
C ALA A 125 -6.96 7.48 7.93
N GLU A 126 -6.00 6.97 7.15
CA GLU A 126 -6.20 6.58 5.76
C GLU A 126 -6.74 5.15 5.65
N SER A 127 -8.04 5.02 5.43
CA SER A 127 -8.67 3.70 5.29
C SER A 127 -8.05 2.83 4.18
N TRP A 128 -7.56 3.44 3.09
CA TRP A 128 -6.90 2.73 2.00
C TRP A 128 -5.54 2.15 2.43
N VAL A 129 -4.80 2.78 3.33
CA VAL A 129 -3.55 2.23 3.89
C VAL A 129 -3.86 1.00 4.73
N LEU A 130 -4.82 1.09 5.63
CA LEU A 130 -5.17 -0.05 6.49
C LEU A 130 -5.88 -1.17 5.72
N ALA A 131 -6.73 -0.84 4.76
CA ALA A 131 -7.47 -1.82 3.99
C ALA A 131 -6.64 -2.39 2.82
N ASN A 132 -6.23 -1.54 1.86
CA ASN A 132 -5.59 -2.05 0.64
C ASN A 132 -4.16 -2.51 0.87
N HIS A 133 -3.39 -1.81 1.72
CA HIS A 133 -2.00 -2.18 1.96
C HIS A 133 -1.84 -3.15 3.14
N GLY A 134 -2.70 -3.07 4.14
CA GLY A 134 -2.66 -3.92 5.32
C GLY A 134 -3.52 -5.18 5.17
N ALA A 135 -4.85 -5.02 5.14
CA ALA A 135 -5.78 -6.14 5.18
C ALA A 135 -5.86 -6.92 3.86
N ASN A 136 -5.82 -6.22 2.72
CA ASN A 136 -5.99 -6.84 1.41
C ASN A 136 -4.99 -7.97 1.10
N PRO A 137 -3.67 -7.86 1.40
CA PRO A 137 -2.75 -8.98 1.18
C PRO A 137 -3.13 -10.24 1.95
N ALA A 138 -3.59 -10.09 3.20
CA ALA A 138 -4.03 -11.23 4.02
C ALA A 138 -5.33 -11.85 3.49
N ILE A 139 -6.25 -11.03 2.98
CA ILE A 139 -7.51 -11.49 2.40
C ILE A 139 -7.25 -12.17 1.05
N GLN A 140 -6.51 -11.54 0.16
CA GLN A 140 -6.21 -12.09 -1.17
C GLN A 140 -5.41 -13.39 -1.11
N ALA A 141 -4.60 -13.60 -0.07
CA ALA A 141 -3.86 -14.85 0.11
C ALA A 141 -4.77 -16.08 0.28
N GLU A 142 -6.06 -15.90 0.56
CA GLU A 142 -7.05 -16.98 0.60
C GLU A 142 -7.59 -17.34 -0.80
N PHE A 143 -7.38 -16.48 -1.79
CA PHE A 143 -7.94 -16.59 -3.13
C PHE A 143 -6.83 -16.51 -4.19
N GLY A 144 -7.12 -16.99 -5.41
CA GLY A 144 -6.14 -16.98 -6.50
C GLY A 144 -6.03 -15.63 -7.21
N THR A 145 -7.13 -14.87 -7.26
CA THR A 145 -7.22 -13.61 -7.99
C THR A 145 -8.04 -12.56 -7.25
N ALA A 146 -7.91 -11.29 -7.67
CA ALA A 146 -8.75 -10.20 -7.15
C ALA A 146 -10.23 -10.39 -7.49
N PHE A 147 -10.56 -10.99 -8.63
CA PHE A 147 -11.94 -11.31 -9.00
C PHE A 147 -12.54 -12.40 -8.11
N GLU A 148 -11.81 -13.47 -7.83
CA GLU A 148 -12.24 -14.50 -6.88
C GLU A 148 -12.49 -13.91 -5.50
N THR A 149 -11.63 -13.00 -5.06
CA THR A 149 -11.82 -12.27 -3.79
C THR A 149 -13.10 -11.44 -3.81
N TYR A 150 -13.35 -10.71 -4.91
CA TYR A 150 -14.55 -9.87 -5.07
C TYR A 150 -15.85 -10.69 -5.11
N GLU A 151 -15.83 -11.84 -5.78
CA GLU A 151 -16.99 -12.72 -5.93
C GLU A 151 -17.26 -13.59 -4.68
N ALA A 152 -16.28 -13.70 -3.77
CA ALA A 152 -16.38 -14.53 -2.59
C ALA A 152 -17.56 -14.11 -1.71
N LYS A 153 -18.31 -15.11 -1.22
CA LYS A 153 -19.46 -14.90 -0.32
C LYS A 153 -19.11 -15.12 1.16
N SER A 154 -17.92 -15.62 1.43
CA SER A 154 -17.40 -15.85 2.78
C SER A 154 -15.88 -15.72 2.78
N LEU A 155 -15.33 -15.41 3.94
CA LEU A 155 -13.92 -15.30 4.24
C LEU A 155 -13.63 -16.14 5.48
N ASP A 156 -12.64 -17.01 5.41
CA ASP A 156 -12.26 -17.91 6.51
C ASP A 156 -11.26 -17.25 7.49
N PHE A 157 -10.70 -16.10 7.12
CA PHE A 157 -9.67 -15.38 7.88
C PHE A 157 -8.42 -16.23 8.19
N LYS A 158 -7.98 -17.05 7.22
CA LYS A 158 -6.82 -17.95 7.39
C LYS A 158 -5.54 -17.22 7.79
N TYR A 159 -5.42 -15.96 7.38
CA TYR A 159 -4.24 -15.12 7.63
C TYR A 159 -4.50 -13.99 8.61
N ALA A 160 -5.52 -14.13 9.47
CA ALA A 160 -5.85 -13.13 10.49
C ALA A 160 -4.70 -12.86 11.46
N ASP A 161 -3.97 -13.91 11.86
CA ASP A 161 -2.81 -13.77 12.76
C ASP A 161 -1.69 -12.95 12.08
N ALA A 162 -1.39 -13.22 10.81
CA ALA A 162 -0.40 -12.45 10.05
C ALA A 162 -0.81 -10.97 9.89
N LEU A 163 -2.09 -10.70 9.66
CA LEU A 163 -2.61 -9.33 9.62
C LEU A 163 -2.48 -8.64 10.98
N LYS A 164 -2.82 -9.35 12.05
CA LYS A 164 -2.66 -8.84 13.42
C LYS A 164 -1.20 -8.53 13.73
N ASP A 165 -0.29 -9.45 13.43
CA ASP A 165 1.14 -9.27 13.66
C ASP A 165 1.69 -8.06 12.89
N TYR A 166 1.24 -7.87 11.63
CA TYR A 166 1.60 -6.70 10.85
C TYR A 166 1.13 -5.39 11.50
N ILE A 167 -0.14 -5.32 11.93
CA ILE A 167 -0.68 -4.12 12.59
C ILE A 167 0.04 -3.87 13.92
N ASP A 168 0.23 -4.90 14.73
CA ASP A 168 0.93 -4.79 16.01
C ASP A 168 2.38 -4.30 15.83
N LEU A 169 3.07 -4.77 14.79
CA LEU A 169 4.41 -4.33 14.44
C LEU A 169 4.44 -2.83 14.13
N MET A 170 3.53 -2.37 13.26
CA MET A 170 3.46 -0.97 12.86
C MET A 170 3.13 -0.05 14.05
N VAL A 171 2.20 -0.46 14.90
CA VAL A 171 1.82 0.28 16.12
C VAL A 171 2.97 0.29 17.14
N LYS A 172 3.59 -0.87 17.39
CA LYS A 172 4.68 -1.04 18.38
C LYS A 172 5.82 -0.06 18.17
N TYR A 173 6.14 0.26 16.94
CA TYR A 173 7.28 1.10 16.58
C TYR A 173 6.89 2.51 16.11
N SER A 174 5.63 2.90 16.28
CA SER A 174 5.15 4.25 16.00
C SER A 174 5.41 5.21 17.18
N PRO A 175 5.37 6.53 16.97
CA PRO A 175 5.53 7.52 18.04
C PRO A 175 4.50 7.38 19.18
N ASP A 176 3.30 6.88 18.86
CA ASP A 176 2.15 6.74 19.78
C ASP A 176 1.92 5.27 20.18
N ALA A 177 2.98 4.45 20.27
CA ALA A 177 2.87 3.04 20.63
C ALA A 177 2.13 2.78 21.96
N ASP A 178 2.25 3.70 22.93
CA ASP A 178 1.56 3.67 24.23
C ASP A 178 0.13 4.22 24.18
N LYS A 179 -0.26 4.88 23.08
CA LYS A 179 -1.58 5.49 22.84
C LYS A 179 -2.06 5.23 21.41
N PRO A 180 -2.26 3.97 21.01
CA PRO A 180 -2.54 3.62 19.62
C PRO A 180 -3.81 4.28 19.06
N GLU A 181 -4.73 4.73 19.92
CA GLU A 181 -5.89 5.51 19.49
C GLU A 181 -5.55 6.87 18.88
N ALA A 182 -4.37 7.43 19.16
CA ALA A 182 -3.92 8.68 18.55
C ALA A 182 -3.60 8.49 17.04
N LEU A 183 -3.19 7.30 16.64
CA LEU A 183 -2.83 6.99 15.24
C LEU A 183 -4.00 7.16 14.27
N VAL A 184 -5.26 7.03 14.72
CA VAL A 184 -6.44 7.25 13.86
C VAL A 184 -6.60 8.72 13.42
N GLY A 185 -5.84 9.63 14.02
CA GLY A 185 -5.76 11.05 13.62
C GLY A 185 -4.60 11.36 12.68
N VAL A 186 -3.71 10.40 12.41
CA VAL A 186 -2.53 10.59 11.54
C VAL A 186 -2.95 10.34 10.10
N ASP A 187 -3.06 11.41 9.31
CA ASP A 187 -3.36 11.36 7.89
C ASP A 187 -2.10 11.18 7.02
N TYR A 188 -2.30 11.09 5.70
CA TYR A 188 -1.21 10.92 4.73
C TYR A 188 -0.18 12.04 4.81
N ASP A 189 -0.63 13.31 4.82
CA ASP A 189 0.26 14.47 4.78
C ASP A 189 1.11 14.55 6.06
N SER A 190 0.51 14.27 7.21
CA SER A 190 1.19 14.22 8.51
C SER A 190 2.21 13.08 8.57
N ALA A 191 1.86 11.89 8.10
CA ALA A 191 2.75 10.74 8.12
C ALA A 191 3.88 10.87 7.10
N MET A 192 3.58 11.31 5.89
CA MET A 192 4.55 11.41 4.80
C MET A 192 5.39 12.68 4.92
N GLY A 193 4.78 13.86 4.71
CA GLY A 193 5.47 15.15 4.71
C GLY A 193 5.84 15.64 6.10
N GLY A 194 4.97 15.41 7.10
CA GLY A 194 5.16 15.87 8.48
C GLY A 194 6.01 14.96 9.36
N SER A 195 6.37 13.75 8.89
CA SER A 195 7.14 12.78 9.68
C SER A 195 8.25 12.11 8.87
N PHE A 196 7.92 11.21 7.95
CA PHE A 196 8.91 10.40 7.24
C PHE A 196 9.87 11.25 6.40
N CYS A 197 9.36 12.14 5.57
CA CYS A 197 10.18 12.97 4.68
C CYS A 197 11.11 13.95 5.41
N ILE A 198 10.73 14.40 6.60
CA ILE A 198 11.56 15.29 7.41
C ILE A 198 12.43 14.55 8.43
N GLY A 199 12.50 13.21 8.33
CA GLY A 199 13.42 12.38 9.13
C GLY A 199 12.98 12.14 10.57
N LYS A 200 11.74 12.41 10.96
CA LYS A 200 11.22 12.09 12.30
C LYS A 200 10.95 10.61 12.50
N THR A 201 10.70 9.87 11.41
CA THR A 201 10.57 8.42 11.43
C THR A 201 11.45 7.79 10.35
N ALA A 202 11.90 6.57 10.61
CA ALA A 202 12.80 5.85 9.72
C ALA A 202 12.08 5.02 8.65
N VAL A 203 10.81 4.69 8.86
CA VAL A 203 10.03 3.77 8.01
C VAL A 203 8.62 4.29 7.83
N ILE A 204 8.08 4.11 6.63
CA ILE A 204 6.65 4.29 6.35
C ILE A 204 6.15 3.15 5.45
N GLN A 205 4.93 2.68 5.70
CA GLN A 205 4.25 1.79 4.75
C GLN A 205 3.57 2.65 3.69
N MET A 206 4.09 2.61 2.46
CA MET A 206 3.62 3.45 1.37
C MET A 206 3.98 2.84 0.01
N GLY A 207 3.48 3.43 -1.07
CA GLY A 207 3.77 2.98 -2.43
C GLY A 207 4.76 3.85 -3.19
N GLN A 208 5.20 3.35 -4.33
CA GLN A 208 6.21 4.00 -5.18
C GLN A 208 5.81 5.39 -5.70
N TRP A 209 4.52 5.74 -5.66
CA TRP A 209 4.03 7.06 -6.08
C TRP A 209 4.55 8.22 -5.24
N VAL A 210 5.14 7.94 -4.08
CA VAL A 210 5.73 8.98 -3.21
C VAL A 210 7.16 9.38 -3.60
N ALA A 211 7.79 8.68 -4.55
CA ALA A 211 9.13 9.00 -5.00
C ALA A 211 9.32 10.49 -5.36
N PRO A 212 8.43 11.15 -6.14
CA PRO A 212 8.56 12.57 -6.42
C PRO A 212 8.53 13.46 -5.17
N VAL A 213 7.75 13.06 -4.14
CA VAL A 213 7.68 13.83 -2.88
C VAL A 213 9.00 13.72 -2.10
N ILE A 214 9.64 12.54 -2.15
CA ILE A 214 10.95 12.33 -1.50
C ILE A 214 12.06 13.09 -2.24
N ASP A 215 12.00 13.17 -3.57
CA ASP A 215 13.00 13.85 -4.37
C ASP A 215 12.97 15.39 -4.23
N GLU A 216 11.91 15.96 -3.67
CA GLU A 216 11.74 17.41 -3.46
C GLU A 216 12.33 17.90 -2.10
N ILE A 217 12.82 17.00 -1.27
CA ILE A 217 13.33 17.28 0.09
C ILE A 217 14.85 17.16 0.14
#